data_6c5cee9377f6a94d818b3da5c5674158
#
_entry.id   6c5cee9377f6a94d818b3da5c5674158
#
_cell.length_a   1.000
_cell.length_b   1.000
_cell.length_c   1.000
_cell.angle_alpha   90.00
_cell.angle_beta   90.00
_cell.angle_gamma   90.00
#
_symmetry.space_group_name_H-M   'P 1'
#
loop_
_entity.id
_entity.type
_entity.pdbx_description
1 polymer ?
#
loop_
_entity_poly.entity_id
_entity_poly.type
_entity_poly.pdbx_seq_one_letter_code
_entity_poly.pdbx_strand_id
1 'polypeptide(L)'
;MMLCLCLGIYAQKSYQLLSPNGEIKMSISVSDKIYYDIAYGQETLLENGIMQLQLGKQVLGENPKVSKASTQSVDEIIRPVIPFKFSNIRNHYNQLLLKFNGNYSVEFRAFDDGVAYRFITNKKGEVEVMNELFQVDFPADYLMHAQQASHFGVNYENLYTHAKYSEWKDKKGFATLPALLETTKGCKVLICESAVSDYPHMFLKQADNNGVSSAFPKYPTEFAENGDRSLKITKEADYIAKTSGKRNFPWRYFVIAKEDGDLIETTMSFRFVETVSFRSRKIFLDATVRS
;
A
#
# COMPACT_ATOMS: atom_id res chain seq x y z
N MET A 1 49.26 0.42 -16.45
CA MET A 1 47.92 0.06 -16.96
C MET A 1 46.91 0.62 -15.96
N MET A 2 46.35 1.77 -16.28
CA MET A 2 45.46 2.54 -15.36
C MET A 2 44.04 2.02 -15.59
N LEU A 3 43.49 1.32 -14.62
CA LEU A 3 42.13 0.77 -14.65
C LEU A 3 41.16 1.94 -14.38
N CYS A 4 40.51 2.44 -15.42
CA CYS A 4 39.46 3.47 -15.31
C CYS A 4 38.19 2.79 -14.85
N LEU A 5 37.89 2.84 -13.53
CA LEU A 5 36.58 2.44 -13.00
C LEU A 5 35.54 3.50 -13.43
N CYS A 6 34.80 3.22 -14.48
CA CYS A 6 33.57 3.98 -14.79
C CYS A 6 32.52 3.67 -13.73
N LEU A 7 32.46 4.47 -12.67
CA LEU A 7 31.30 4.53 -11.78
C LEU A 7 30.15 5.12 -12.61
N GLY A 8 29.20 4.26 -12.97
CA GLY A 8 27.96 4.70 -13.60
C GLY A 8 27.18 5.60 -12.64
N ILE A 9 27.25 6.90 -12.84
CA ILE A 9 26.41 7.86 -12.12
C ILE A 9 24.99 7.67 -12.63
N TYR A 10 24.16 6.94 -11.85
CA TYR A 10 22.72 6.93 -12.08
C TYR A 10 22.20 8.34 -11.78
N ALA A 11 21.73 9.05 -12.79
CA ALA A 11 21.09 10.34 -12.62
C ALA A 11 19.78 10.14 -11.83
N GLN A 12 19.77 10.57 -10.59
CA GLN A 12 18.58 10.56 -9.73
C GLN A 12 17.54 11.50 -10.31
N LYS A 13 16.31 10.99 -10.53
CA LYS A 13 15.14 11.81 -10.89
C LYS A 13 14.28 12.02 -9.64
N SER A 14 13.93 13.26 -9.36
CA SER A 14 13.10 13.62 -8.22
C SER A 14 11.79 14.25 -8.68
N TYR A 15 10.71 13.93 -7.97
CA TYR A 15 9.36 14.44 -8.20
C TYR A 15 8.76 14.86 -6.85
N GLN A 16 7.90 15.86 -6.89
CA GLN A 16 7.10 16.26 -5.72
C GLN A 16 5.63 16.21 -6.10
N LEU A 17 4.82 15.67 -5.20
CA LEU A 17 3.38 15.64 -5.31
C LEU A 17 2.79 16.26 -4.05
N LEU A 18 2.06 17.36 -4.22
CA LEU A 18 1.39 18.08 -3.14
C LEU A 18 -0.09 17.72 -3.12
N SER A 19 -0.69 17.70 -1.94
CA SER A 19 -2.15 17.71 -1.79
C SER A 19 -2.76 18.96 -2.42
N PRO A 20 -4.06 18.96 -2.75
CA PRO A 20 -4.72 20.14 -3.29
C PRO A 20 -4.59 21.41 -2.41
N ASN A 21 -4.65 21.25 -1.09
CA ASN A 21 -4.43 22.35 -0.12
C ASN A 21 -2.94 22.69 0.11
N GLY A 22 -2.00 21.88 -0.43
CA GLY A 22 -0.56 22.08 -0.33
C GLY A 22 0.07 21.69 1.01
N GLU A 23 -0.69 21.16 1.97
CA GLU A 23 -0.19 20.80 3.31
C GLU A 23 0.54 19.47 3.35
N ILE A 24 0.08 18.48 2.58
CA ILE A 24 0.71 17.15 2.49
C ILE A 24 1.62 17.11 1.26
N LYS A 25 2.82 16.64 1.47
CA LYS A 25 3.83 16.51 0.42
C LYS A 25 4.36 15.08 0.39
N MET A 26 4.33 14.46 -0.79
CA MET A 26 5.03 13.23 -1.09
C MET A 26 6.20 13.54 -2.01
N SER A 27 7.42 13.30 -1.54
CA SER A 27 8.65 13.43 -2.33
C SER A 27 9.02 12.07 -2.87
N ILE A 28 9.18 11.93 -4.18
CA ILE A 28 9.51 10.67 -4.85
C ILE A 28 10.86 10.82 -5.52
N SER A 29 11.77 9.88 -5.26
CA SER A 29 13.06 9.83 -5.94
C SER A 29 13.26 8.47 -6.62
N VAL A 30 13.84 8.51 -7.83
CA VAL A 30 14.06 7.34 -8.67
C VAL A 30 15.54 7.27 -9.00
N SER A 31 16.22 6.24 -8.46
CA SER A 31 17.65 5.94 -8.71
C SER A 31 17.84 4.44 -8.95
N ASP A 32 18.50 3.73 -8.06
CA ASP A 32 18.60 2.26 -8.04
C ASP A 32 17.28 1.61 -7.62
N LYS A 33 16.44 2.34 -6.86
CA LYS A 33 15.07 1.95 -6.48
C LYS A 33 14.12 3.15 -6.65
N ILE A 34 12.85 2.91 -6.32
CA ILE A 34 11.85 3.97 -6.16
C ILE A 34 11.71 4.24 -4.66
N TYR A 35 12.10 5.46 -4.26
CA TYR A 35 12.02 5.93 -2.87
C TYR A 35 10.93 6.97 -2.72
N TYR A 36 10.41 7.11 -1.49
CA TYR A 36 9.47 8.17 -1.17
C TYR A 36 9.56 8.62 0.29
N ASP A 37 9.28 9.89 0.52
CA ASP A 37 9.09 10.49 1.85
C ASP A 37 7.74 11.17 1.89
N ILE A 38 7.15 11.25 3.10
CA ILE A 38 5.86 11.89 3.33
C ILE A 38 6.03 12.94 4.42
N ALA A 39 5.56 14.16 4.16
CA ALA A 39 5.59 15.27 5.11
C ALA A 39 4.24 15.96 5.19
N TYR A 40 3.95 16.52 6.35
CA TYR A 40 2.85 17.43 6.62
C TYR A 40 3.41 18.78 7.07
N GLY A 41 3.17 19.84 6.29
CA GLY A 41 3.83 21.12 6.49
C GLY A 41 5.35 20.98 6.49
N GLN A 42 5.97 21.26 7.63
CA GLN A 42 7.43 21.15 7.85
C GLN A 42 7.83 19.85 8.57
N GLU A 43 6.87 19.01 8.96
CA GLU A 43 7.14 17.77 9.66
C GLU A 43 7.30 16.61 8.68
N THR A 44 8.46 15.95 8.68
CA THR A 44 8.62 14.65 8.02
C THR A 44 7.91 13.60 8.87
N LEU A 45 6.90 12.96 8.30
CA LEU A 45 6.11 11.93 8.97
C LEU A 45 6.69 10.54 8.74
N LEU A 46 7.08 10.25 7.50
CA LEU A 46 7.65 8.99 7.06
C LEU A 46 8.80 9.26 6.10
N GLU A 47 9.87 8.48 6.19
CA GLU A 47 11.06 8.65 5.37
C GLU A 47 11.60 7.32 4.84
N ASN A 48 12.52 7.39 3.87
CA ASN A 48 13.20 6.23 3.29
C ASN A 48 12.23 5.15 2.78
N GLY A 49 11.02 5.54 2.38
CA GLY A 49 10.04 4.62 1.81
C GLY A 49 10.60 3.94 0.57
N ILE A 50 10.43 2.62 0.45
CA ILE A 50 10.86 1.82 -0.71
C ILE A 50 9.67 1.01 -1.19
N MET A 51 9.49 0.96 -2.52
CA MET A 51 8.48 0.12 -3.14
C MET A 51 9.06 -0.71 -4.28
N GLN A 52 8.76 -2.02 -4.26
CA GLN A 52 9.13 -2.95 -5.34
C GLN A 52 8.04 -4.00 -5.51
N LEU A 53 7.92 -4.55 -6.72
CA LEU A 53 7.00 -5.65 -7.03
C LEU A 53 7.73 -6.70 -7.85
N GLN A 54 7.88 -7.90 -7.31
CA GLN A 54 8.58 -8.98 -7.98
C GLN A 54 7.59 -9.87 -8.74
N LEU A 55 7.71 -9.90 -10.07
CA LEU A 55 6.93 -10.73 -10.99
C LEU A 55 7.84 -11.80 -11.61
N GLY A 56 7.71 -13.03 -11.15
CA GLY A 56 8.67 -14.10 -11.51
C GLY A 56 10.11 -13.66 -11.19
N LYS A 57 10.94 -13.57 -12.21
CA LYS A 57 12.35 -13.13 -12.08
C LYS A 57 12.56 -11.63 -12.17
N GLN A 58 11.54 -10.87 -12.58
CA GLN A 58 11.65 -9.42 -12.76
C GLN A 58 11.21 -8.69 -11.50
N VAL A 59 12.05 -7.78 -11.00
CA VAL A 59 11.72 -6.86 -9.90
C VAL A 59 11.41 -5.49 -10.48
N LEU A 60 10.13 -5.10 -10.44
CA LEU A 60 9.69 -3.75 -10.80
C LEU A 60 10.08 -2.81 -9.67
N GLY A 61 10.62 -1.64 -10.00
CA GLY A 61 11.18 -0.70 -9.02
C GLY A 61 12.64 -0.98 -8.65
N GLU A 62 13.31 -1.96 -9.30
CA GLU A 62 14.76 -2.14 -9.24
C GLU A 62 15.40 -1.57 -10.50
N ASN A 63 16.42 -0.71 -10.34
CA ASN A 63 17.08 0.03 -11.43
C ASN A 63 16.06 0.65 -12.43
N PRO A 64 15.03 1.33 -11.94
CA PRO A 64 13.88 1.76 -12.74
C PRO A 64 14.26 2.89 -13.69
N LYS A 65 13.78 2.80 -14.94
CA LYS A 65 14.01 3.84 -15.97
C LYS A 65 12.67 4.49 -16.31
N VAL A 66 12.46 5.72 -15.83
CA VAL A 66 11.26 6.51 -16.14
C VAL A 66 11.26 6.89 -17.61
N SER A 67 10.25 6.44 -18.35
CA SER A 67 10.02 6.77 -19.76
C SER A 67 9.11 8.00 -19.92
N LYS A 68 8.13 8.17 -19.02
CA LYS A 68 7.22 9.33 -19.03
C LYS A 68 6.73 9.62 -17.61
N ALA A 69 6.65 10.91 -17.29
CA ALA A 69 5.95 11.41 -16.11
C ALA A 69 4.78 12.29 -16.57
N SER A 70 3.64 12.17 -15.90
CA SER A 70 2.48 13.02 -16.12
C SER A 70 1.75 13.29 -14.82
N THR A 71 1.23 14.51 -14.70
CA THR A 71 0.45 14.97 -13.55
C THR A 71 -0.95 15.36 -13.98
N GLN A 72 -1.91 15.23 -13.08
CA GLN A 72 -3.27 15.77 -13.23
C GLN A 72 -3.86 16.09 -11.87
N SER A 73 -4.83 16.97 -11.83
CA SER A 73 -5.69 17.21 -10.68
C SER A 73 -7.09 16.68 -11.01
N VAL A 74 -7.71 16.02 -10.04
CA VAL A 74 -9.05 15.45 -10.14
C VAL A 74 -9.90 16.01 -9.01
N ASP A 75 -11.12 16.43 -9.34
CA ASP A 75 -12.13 16.87 -8.36
C ASP A 75 -13.50 16.36 -8.84
N GLU A 76 -13.99 15.31 -8.22
CA GLU A 76 -15.23 14.64 -8.60
C GLU A 76 -16.03 14.20 -7.37
N ILE A 77 -17.28 13.85 -7.55
CA ILE A 77 -18.13 13.30 -6.49
C ILE A 77 -18.35 11.81 -6.74
N ILE A 78 -17.93 11.00 -5.77
CA ILE A 78 -18.23 9.57 -5.71
C ILE A 78 -19.53 9.39 -4.92
N ARG A 79 -20.42 8.55 -5.46
CA ARG A 79 -21.62 8.10 -4.76
C ARG A 79 -21.47 6.63 -4.44
N PRO A 80 -21.16 6.27 -3.17
CA PRO A 80 -21.03 4.87 -2.79
C PRO A 80 -22.32 4.10 -3.06
N VAL A 81 -22.22 2.85 -3.48
CA VAL A 81 -23.40 1.98 -3.69
C VAL A 81 -24.16 1.79 -2.39
N ILE A 82 -23.43 1.66 -1.29
CA ILE A 82 -23.97 1.61 0.07
C ILE A 82 -23.40 2.82 0.80
N PRO A 83 -24.21 3.84 1.11
CA PRO A 83 -23.75 4.99 1.89
C PRO A 83 -23.48 4.55 3.33
N PHE A 84 -22.23 4.70 3.77
CA PHE A 84 -21.83 4.37 5.14
C PHE A 84 -21.84 5.61 6.04
N LYS A 85 -20.96 6.58 5.77
CA LYS A 85 -20.91 7.85 6.50
C LYS A 85 -21.57 8.99 5.71
N PHE A 86 -21.32 9.00 4.40
CA PHE A 86 -21.73 10.06 3.49
C PHE A 86 -22.33 9.47 2.22
N SER A 87 -23.40 10.10 1.73
CA SER A 87 -24.01 9.76 0.44
C SER A 87 -23.24 10.30 -0.76
N ASN A 88 -22.45 11.35 -0.55
CA ASN A 88 -21.58 11.98 -1.54
C ASN A 88 -20.18 12.14 -0.93
N ILE A 89 -19.18 11.66 -1.60
CA ILE A 89 -17.77 11.74 -1.19
C ILE A 89 -17.03 12.55 -2.23
N ARG A 90 -16.43 13.67 -1.83
CA ARG A 90 -15.56 14.45 -2.71
C ARG A 90 -14.25 13.68 -2.89
N ASN A 91 -13.95 13.34 -4.13
CA ASN A 91 -12.69 12.70 -4.53
C ASN A 91 -11.79 13.75 -5.18
N HIS A 92 -11.09 14.51 -4.34
CA HIS A 92 -10.22 15.61 -4.75
C HIS A 92 -8.77 15.27 -4.44
N TYR A 93 -7.95 15.16 -5.49
CA TYR A 93 -6.54 14.80 -5.36
C TYR A 93 -5.69 15.31 -6.52
N ASN A 94 -4.40 15.45 -6.28
CA ASN A 94 -3.40 15.57 -7.31
C ASN A 94 -2.76 14.19 -7.57
N GLN A 95 -2.48 13.89 -8.83
CA GLN A 95 -1.91 12.62 -9.27
C GLN A 95 -0.58 12.85 -9.99
N LEU A 96 0.37 11.95 -9.71
CA LEU A 96 1.58 11.75 -10.50
C LEU A 96 1.57 10.31 -11.03
N LEU A 97 1.66 10.14 -12.35
CA LEU A 97 1.83 8.85 -13.00
C LEU A 97 3.21 8.75 -13.60
N LEU A 98 4.04 7.87 -13.08
CA LEU A 98 5.35 7.54 -13.62
C LEU A 98 5.25 6.26 -14.44
N LYS A 99 5.53 6.35 -15.75
CA LYS A 99 5.65 5.18 -16.63
C LYS A 99 7.11 4.78 -16.72
N PHE A 100 7.35 3.48 -16.63
CA PHE A 100 8.69 2.90 -16.67
C PHE A 100 8.88 2.00 -17.89
N ASN A 101 10.12 1.79 -18.28
CA ASN A 101 10.46 0.71 -19.20
C ASN A 101 10.11 -0.64 -18.54
N GLY A 102 9.67 -1.62 -19.33
CA GLY A 102 9.28 -2.93 -18.80
C GLY A 102 7.77 -3.08 -18.57
N ASN A 103 6.94 -2.24 -19.23
CA ASN A 103 5.48 -2.34 -19.24
C ASN A 103 4.82 -2.25 -17.88
N TYR A 104 5.26 -1.30 -17.07
CA TYR A 104 4.62 -0.96 -15.80
C TYR A 104 4.64 0.54 -15.53
N SER A 105 3.81 0.95 -14.60
CA SER A 105 3.73 2.32 -14.09
C SER A 105 3.54 2.28 -12.58
N VAL A 106 3.84 3.39 -11.93
CA VAL A 106 3.42 3.65 -10.55
C VAL A 106 2.57 4.91 -10.55
N GLU A 107 1.40 4.80 -9.96
CA GLU A 107 0.47 5.91 -9.75
C GLU A 107 0.55 6.36 -8.31
N PHE A 108 0.75 7.65 -8.11
CA PHE A 108 0.75 8.32 -6.81
C PHE A 108 -0.42 9.29 -6.76
N ARG A 109 -1.10 9.37 -5.62
CA ARG A 109 -2.14 10.35 -5.35
C ARG A 109 -1.89 11.05 -4.03
N ALA A 110 -2.08 12.36 -3.99
CA ALA A 110 -2.08 13.16 -2.77
C ALA A 110 -3.44 13.83 -2.59
N PHE A 111 -4.06 13.57 -1.45
CA PHE A 111 -5.33 14.12 -0.98
C PHE A 111 -5.06 15.08 0.18
N ASP A 112 -6.04 15.87 0.58
CA ASP A 112 -5.91 16.76 1.74
C ASP A 112 -5.85 16.02 3.09
N ASP A 113 -6.24 14.73 3.09
CA ASP A 113 -6.23 13.84 4.25
C ASP A 113 -5.30 12.62 4.09
N GLY A 114 -4.37 12.63 3.11
CA GLY A 114 -3.41 11.54 2.97
C GLY A 114 -2.81 11.36 1.59
N VAL A 115 -2.04 10.29 1.43
CA VAL A 115 -1.38 9.94 0.17
C VAL A 115 -1.53 8.45 -0.13
N ALA A 116 -1.41 8.08 -1.40
CA ALA A 116 -1.49 6.70 -1.85
C ALA A 116 -0.58 6.42 -3.04
N TYR A 117 -0.21 5.14 -3.19
CA TYR A 117 0.40 4.66 -4.43
C TYR A 117 -0.07 3.26 -4.79
N ARG A 118 0.07 2.91 -6.08
CA ARG A 118 -0.09 1.53 -6.57
C ARG A 118 0.78 1.27 -7.79
N PHE A 119 1.13 0.01 -7.98
CA PHE A 119 1.68 -0.47 -9.24
C PHE A 119 0.55 -0.71 -10.26
N ILE A 120 0.86 -0.46 -11.53
CA ILE A 120 0.01 -0.77 -12.68
C ILE A 120 0.86 -1.52 -13.68
N THR A 121 0.42 -2.69 -14.12
CA THR A 121 1.14 -3.50 -15.10
C THR A 121 0.34 -3.68 -16.39
N ASN A 122 1.04 -3.82 -17.50
CA ASN A 122 0.46 -4.13 -18.80
C ASN A 122 1.25 -5.27 -19.46
N LYS A 123 1.31 -6.40 -18.75
CA LYS A 123 1.97 -7.62 -19.22
C LYS A 123 0.94 -8.56 -19.84
N LYS A 124 1.39 -9.42 -20.77
CA LYS A 124 0.51 -10.42 -21.39
C LYS A 124 0.35 -11.63 -20.47
N GLY A 125 -0.84 -12.24 -20.51
CA GLY A 125 -1.15 -13.48 -19.80
C GLY A 125 -1.23 -13.34 -18.29
N GLU A 126 -1.09 -14.44 -17.58
CA GLU A 126 -0.99 -14.50 -16.13
C GLU A 126 0.46 -14.26 -15.67
N VAL A 127 0.61 -13.76 -14.45
CA VAL A 127 1.88 -13.53 -13.79
C VAL A 127 1.85 -14.08 -12.37
N GLU A 128 2.98 -14.59 -11.93
CA GLU A 128 3.21 -14.98 -10.54
C GLU A 128 3.90 -13.83 -9.81
N VAL A 129 3.27 -13.36 -8.75
CA VAL A 129 3.82 -12.34 -7.87
C VAL A 129 4.62 -13.04 -6.77
N MET A 130 5.93 -12.95 -6.85
CA MET A 130 6.82 -13.61 -5.90
C MET A 130 6.86 -12.89 -4.57
N ASN A 131 6.83 -11.54 -4.62
CA ASN A 131 6.86 -10.67 -3.44
C ASN A 131 6.45 -9.23 -3.82
N GLU A 132 6.01 -8.46 -2.84
CA GLU A 132 5.88 -7.02 -2.89
C GLU A 132 6.61 -6.41 -1.69
N LEU A 133 7.54 -5.50 -1.94
CA LEU A 133 8.20 -4.73 -0.90
C LEU A 133 7.49 -3.39 -0.75
N PHE A 134 6.85 -3.21 0.39
CA PHE A 134 6.52 -1.95 1.01
C PHE A 134 7.46 -1.80 2.19
N GLN A 135 8.16 -0.71 2.29
CA GLN A 135 8.99 -0.37 3.45
C GLN A 135 8.89 1.11 3.71
N VAL A 136 8.95 1.50 4.96
CA VAL A 136 9.01 2.89 5.38
C VAL A 136 9.64 3.01 6.75
N ASP A 137 10.47 4.03 6.94
CA ASP A 137 11.14 4.33 8.21
C ASP A 137 10.42 5.48 8.93
N PHE A 138 10.54 5.50 10.23
CA PHE A 138 10.00 6.52 11.12
C PHE A 138 11.14 7.45 11.57
N PRO A 139 11.00 8.79 11.40
CA PRO A 139 12.02 9.76 11.82
C PRO A 139 12.31 9.75 13.34
N ALA A 140 11.38 9.20 14.13
CA ALA A 140 11.48 9.13 15.59
C ALA A 140 10.82 7.85 16.13
N ASP A 141 10.91 7.64 17.43
CA ASP A 141 10.26 6.51 18.11
C ASP A 141 8.76 6.81 18.31
N TYR A 142 7.96 6.51 17.31
CA TYR A 142 6.52 6.74 17.30
C TYR A 142 5.75 5.80 18.22
N LEU A 143 4.62 6.27 18.76
CA LEU A 143 3.65 5.40 19.39
C LEU A 143 2.89 4.65 18.30
N MET A 144 2.91 3.32 18.37
CA MET A 144 2.25 2.46 17.39
C MET A 144 1.05 1.76 18.03
N HIS A 145 -0.09 1.86 17.36
CA HIS A 145 -1.32 1.16 17.70
C HIS A 145 -1.60 0.14 16.62
N ALA A 146 -1.36 -1.13 16.92
CA ALA A 146 -1.51 -2.21 15.95
C ALA A 146 -2.00 -3.49 16.60
N GLN A 147 -2.76 -4.27 15.85
CA GLN A 147 -3.14 -5.61 16.24
C GLN A 147 -2.00 -6.56 15.88
N GLN A 148 -1.44 -7.25 16.88
CA GLN A 148 -0.34 -8.19 16.66
C GLN A 148 -0.86 -9.54 16.18
N ALA A 149 -0.11 -10.16 15.27
CA ALA A 149 -0.35 -11.49 14.75
C ALA A 149 0.93 -12.33 14.78
N SER A 150 0.84 -13.56 15.27
CA SER A 150 1.96 -14.50 15.29
C SER A 150 2.11 -15.27 13.98
N HIS A 151 1.08 -15.31 13.15
CA HIS A 151 1.02 -15.99 11.86
C HIS A 151 -0.02 -15.32 10.96
N PHE A 152 -0.05 -15.68 9.68
CA PHE A 152 -0.96 -15.07 8.69
C PHE A 152 -2.43 -15.53 8.79
N GLY A 153 -2.69 -16.66 9.44
CA GLY A 153 -4.04 -17.23 9.58
C GLY A 153 -4.80 -16.69 10.79
N VAL A 154 -4.77 -15.38 11.03
CA VAL A 154 -5.47 -14.74 12.15
C VAL A 154 -6.86 -14.26 11.72
N ASN A 155 -7.80 -14.24 12.67
CA ASN A 155 -9.19 -13.82 12.47
C ASN A 155 -9.43 -12.34 12.77
N TYR A 156 -8.39 -11.53 13.01
CA TYR A 156 -8.46 -10.09 13.31
C TYR A 156 -9.27 -9.76 14.58
N GLU A 157 -9.27 -10.66 15.57
CA GLU A 157 -9.98 -10.49 16.85
C GLU A 157 -9.06 -10.20 18.04
N ASN A 158 -7.75 -10.13 17.83
CA ASN A 158 -6.80 -9.78 18.87
C ASN A 158 -6.97 -8.32 19.31
N LEU A 159 -6.61 -8.03 20.56
CA LEU A 159 -6.58 -6.67 21.06
C LEU A 159 -5.46 -5.87 20.38
N TYR A 160 -5.70 -4.58 20.20
CA TYR A 160 -4.66 -3.65 19.77
C TYR A 160 -3.61 -3.45 20.85
N THR A 161 -2.37 -3.45 20.47
CA THR A 161 -1.24 -3.09 21.33
C THR A 161 -0.94 -1.60 21.12
N HIS A 162 -0.70 -0.89 22.21
CA HIS A 162 -0.32 0.51 22.25
C HIS A 162 1.07 0.60 22.86
N ALA A 163 2.10 0.77 22.06
CA ALA A 163 3.48 0.76 22.50
C ALA A 163 4.36 1.63 21.60
N LYS A 164 5.45 2.14 22.11
CA LYS A 164 6.48 2.75 21.28
C LYS A 164 7.02 1.74 20.28
N TYR A 165 7.41 2.22 19.10
CA TYR A 165 7.94 1.34 18.05
C TYR A 165 9.17 0.56 18.56
N SER A 166 10.05 1.19 19.33
CA SER A 166 11.21 0.54 19.96
C SER A 166 10.83 -0.67 20.83
N GLU A 167 9.70 -0.60 21.55
CA GLU A 167 9.19 -1.71 22.36
C GLU A 167 8.53 -2.80 21.50
N TRP A 168 7.98 -2.43 20.35
CA TRP A 168 7.39 -3.37 19.40
C TRP A 168 8.42 -4.07 18.54
N LYS A 169 9.54 -3.39 18.21
CA LYS A 169 10.61 -3.89 17.36
C LYS A 169 11.21 -5.22 17.84
N ASP A 170 11.28 -5.43 19.13
CA ASP A 170 11.86 -6.64 19.70
C ASP A 170 10.87 -7.82 19.75
N LYS A 171 9.61 -7.62 19.39
CA LYS A 171 8.58 -8.65 19.40
C LYS A 171 8.57 -9.39 18.06
N LYS A 172 8.60 -10.71 18.11
CA LYS A 172 8.44 -11.55 16.91
C LYS A 172 6.98 -11.52 16.45
N GLY A 173 6.78 -11.52 15.12
CA GLY A 173 5.46 -11.59 14.52
C GLY A 173 5.19 -10.45 13.55
N PHE A 174 3.91 -10.20 13.34
CA PHE A 174 3.39 -9.23 12.38
C PHE A 174 2.45 -8.25 13.07
N ALA A 175 2.21 -7.12 12.43
CA ALA A 175 1.05 -6.27 12.69
C ALA A 175 0.08 -6.37 11.52
N THR A 176 -1.22 -6.44 11.82
CA THR A 176 -2.26 -6.36 10.79
C THR A 176 -2.50 -4.90 10.38
N LEU A 177 -3.18 -4.71 9.26
CA LEU A 177 -3.68 -3.40 8.85
C LEU A 177 -5.16 -3.24 9.28
N PRO A 178 -5.60 -1.99 9.57
CA PRO A 178 -4.83 -0.76 9.61
C PRO A 178 -3.88 -0.69 10.83
N ALA A 179 -2.72 -0.05 10.66
CA ALA A 179 -1.80 0.25 11.75
C ALA A 179 -1.68 1.77 11.91
N LEU A 180 -1.91 2.28 13.11
CA LEU A 180 -1.87 3.70 13.43
C LEU A 180 -0.54 4.05 14.09
N LEU A 181 0.10 5.10 13.61
CA LEU A 181 1.29 5.72 14.18
C LEU A 181 0.92 7.10 14.70
N GLU A 182 1.36 7.42 15.90
CA GLU A 182 1.30 8.77 16.44
C GLU A 182 2.71 9.33 16.52
N THR A 183 2.92 10.45 15.82
CA THR A 183 4.23 11.11 15.79
C THR A 183 4.54 11.80 17.12
N THR A 184 5.78 12.15 17.35
CA THR A 184 6.19 12.88 18.57
C THR A 184 5.58 14.27 18.70
N LYS A 185 5.00 14.80 17.61
CA LYS A 185 4.28 16.08 17.58
C LYS A 185 2.76 15.93 17.57
N GLY A 186 2.25 14.70 17.70
CA GLY A 186 0.82 14.41 17.80
C GLY A 186 0.10 14.23 16.46
N CYS A 187 0.79 14.37 15.31
CA CYS A 187 0.21 14.01 14.03
C CYS A 187 0.02 12.49 13.94
N LYS A 188 -1.02 12.04 13.29
CA LYS A 188 -1.37 10.63 13.16
C LYS A 188 -1.22 10.18 11.73
N VAL A 189 -0.63 8.99 11.56
CA VAL A 189 -0.47 8.34 10.25
C VAL A 189 -1.04 6.94 10.32
N LEU A 190 -2.11 6.68 9.57
CA LEU A 190 -2.72 5.36 9.49
C LEU A 190 -2.24 4.67 8.22
N ILE A 191 -1.54 3.55 8.36
CA ILE A 191 -1.08 2.71 7.25
C ILE A 191 -2.20 1.75 6.87
N CYS A 192 -2.59 1.76 5.60
CA CYS A 192 -3.73 1.02 5.08
C CYS A 192 -3.49 0.45 3.67
N GLU A 193 -4.41 -0.41 3.25
CA GLU A 193 -4.51 -0.91 1.88
C GLU A 193 -5.95 -0.88 1.37
N SER A 194 -6.15 -0.85 0.07
CA SER A 194 -7.47 -0.88 -0.56
C SER A 194 -7.42 -1.54 -1.93
N ALA A 195 -8.59 -1.91 -2.46
CA ALA A 195 -8.74 -2.59 -3.74
C ALA A 195 -7.95 -3.92 -3.82
N VAL A 196 -7.97 -4.67 -2.71
CA VAL A 196 -7.31 -5.98 -2.58
C VAL A 196 -8.20 -7.03 -3.25
N SER A 197 -7.93 -7.28 -4.54
CA SER A 197 -8.65 -8.27 -5.37
C SER A 197 -7.63 -9.21 -6.00
N ASP A 198 -7.86 -10.52 -5.92
CA ASP A 198 -6.90 -11.57 -6.35
C ASP A 198 -5.49 -11.37 -5.79
N TYR A 199 -5.40 -10.95 -4.53
CA TYR A 199 -4.16 -10.58 -3.89
C TYR A 199 -4.24 -10.78 -2.38
N PRO A 200 -3.18 -11.22 -1.70
CA PRO A 200 -3.20 -11.37 -0.26
C PRO A 200 -3.19 -10.01 0.44
N HIS A 201 -3.80 -9.97 1.63
CA HIS A 201 -3.66 -8.84 2.53
C HIS A 201 -2.22 -8.66 3.00
N MET A 202 -1.79 -7.41 3.11
CA MET A 202 -0.48 -7.04 3.62
C MET A 202 -0.47 -7.06 5.14
N PHE A 203 0.55 -7.68 5.71
CA PHE A 203 0.94 -7.54 7.10
C PHE A 203 2.19 -6.68 7.18
N LEU A 204 2.43 -6.08 8.33
CA LEU A 204 3.65 -5.35 8.62
C LEU A 204 4.55 -6.17 9.54
N LYS A 205 5.84 -6.18 9.25
CA LYS A 205 6.90 -6.69 10.13
C LYS A 205 7.92 -5.59 10.38
N GLN A 206 8.77 -5.78 11.38
CA GLN A 206 9.87 -4.87 11.63
C GLN A 206 10.79 -4.81 10.39
N ALA A 207 11.25 -3.60 10.04
CA ALA A 207 12.34 -3.41 9.12
C ALA A 207 13.69 -3.41 9.89
N ASP A 208 14.78 -3.54 9.15
CA ASP A 208 16.13 -3.51 9.74
C ASP A 208 16.44 -2.14 10.37
N ASN A 209 15.84 -1.08 9.81
CA ASN A 209 15.93 0.29 10.31
C ASN A 209 14.82 0.58 11.34
N ASN A 210 14.58 1.86 11.65
CA ASN A 210 13.53 2.31 12.54
C ASN A 210 12.20 2.43 11.77
N GLY A 211 11.62 1.31 11.34
CA GLY A 211 10.43 1.31 10.50
C GLY A 211 9.83 -0.06 10.27
N VAL A 212 8.89 -0.13 9.34
CA VAL A 212 8.15 -1.35 9.01
C VAL A 212 8.32 -1.73 7.55
N SER A 213 8.20 -3.02 7.28
CA SER A 213 8.14 -3.56 5.92
C SER A 213 6.99 -4.55 5.76
N SER A 214 6.60 -4.80 4.51
CA SER A 214 5.55 -5.75 4.18
C SER A 214 5.92 -7.19 4.48
N ALA A 215 4.92 -7.98 4.82
CA ALA A 215 4.96 -9.42 4.85
C ALA A 215 3.65 -9.97 4.27
N PHE A 216 3.74 -11.05 3.50
CA PHE A 216 2.59 -11.66 2.84
C PHE A 216 2.59 -13.17 3.06
N PRO A 217 1.40 -13.80 3.21
CA PRO A 217 1.26 -15.25 3.15
C PRO A 217 1.62 -15.74 1.74
N LYS A 218 2.10 -16.96 1.66
CA LYS A 218 2.26 -17.66 0.38
C LYS A 218 0.89 -18.10 -0.15
N TYR A 219 0.78 -18.25 -1.47
CA TYR A 219 -0.43 -18.69 -2.13
C TYR A 219 -0.74 -20.15 -1.77
N PRO A 220 -1.90 -20.46 -1.17
CA PRO A 220 -2.24 -21.83 -0.80
C PRO A 220 -2.63 -22.65 -2.04
N THR A 221 -2.07 -23.84 -2.17
CA THR A 221 -2.33 -24.77 -3.30
C THR A 221 -3.10 -26.02 -2.88
N GLU A 222 -3.00 -26.44 -1.62
CA GLU A 222 -3.72 -27.58 -1.10
C GLU A 222 -4.25 -27.30 0.30
N PHE A 223 -5.42 -27.85 0.61
CA PHE A 223 -6.10 -27.70 1.88
C PHE A 223 -6.52 -29.06 2.43
N ALA A 224 -6.58 -29.19 3.76
CA ALA A 224 -7.21 -30.29 4.45
C ALA A 224 -8.26 -29.76 5.44
N GLU A 225 -9.23 -30.56 5.78
CA GLU A 225 -10.19 -30.27 6.83
C GLU A 225 -9.49 -30.11 8.19
N ASN A 226 -9.92 -29.13 8.97
CA ASN A 226 -9.43 -28.85 10.31
C ASN A 226 -10.61 -28.58 11.25
N GLY A 227 -11.25 -29.66 11.67
CA GLY A 227 -12.52 -29.61 12.40
C GLY A 227 -13.70 -29.33 11.46
N ASP A 228 -14.80 -28.86 12.04
CA ASP A 228 -16.09 -28.66 11.35
C ASP A 228 -16.23 -27.32 10.62
N ARG A 229 -15.33 -26.36 10.88
CA ARG A 229 -15.49 -24.96 10.43
C ARG A 229 -14.24 -24.34 9.82
N SER A 230 -13.13 -25.06 9.72
CA SER A 230 -11.89 -24.48 9.23
C SER A 230 -11.16 -25.41 8.26
N LEU A 231 -10.29 -24.80 7.44
CA LEU A 231 -9.37 -25.50 6.58
C LEU A 231 -7.94 -25.20 7.02
N LYS A 232 -7.09 -26.22 6.99
CA LYS A 232 -5.65 -26.07 7.18
C LYS A 232 -4.97 -26.08 5.81
N ILE A 233 -4.14 -25.08 5.55
CA ILE A 233 -3.26 -25.07 4.38
C ILE A 233 -2.23 -26.17 4.58
N THR A 234 -2.17 -27.10 3.64
CA THR A 234 -1.22 -28.23 3.66
C THR A 234 -0.07 -28.06 2.69
N LYS A 235 -0.26 -27.20 1.68
CA LYS A 235 0.80 -26.87 0.72
C LYS A 235 0.64 -25.44 0.19
N GLU A 236 1.77 -24.78 0.01
CA GLU A 236 1.88 -23.42 -0.50
C GLU A 236 2.78 -23.39 -1.74
N ALA A 237 2.53 -22.41 -2.60
CA ALA A 237 3.41 -22.08 -3.72
C ALA A 237 4.60 -21.23 -3.28
N ASP A 238 5.57 -21.02 -4.15
CA ASP A 238 6.69 -20.10 -3.89
C ASP A 238 6.32 -18.63 -4.06
N TYR A 239 5.15 -18.34 -4.65
CA TYR A 239 4.63 -16.98 -4.90
C TYR A 239 3.52 -16.61 -3.91
N ILE A 240 3.21 -15.31 -3.81
CA ILE A 240 2.15 -14.76 -2.95
C ILE A 240 0.81 -14.61 -3.68
N ALA A 241 0.84 -14.45 -5.02
CA ALA A 241 -0.37 -14.37 -5.85
C ALA A 241 -0.10 -14.84 -7.28
N LYS A 242 -1.14 -15.37 -7.93
CA LYS A 242 -1.16 -15.63 -9.36
C LYS A 242 -2.35 -14.89 -9.97
N THR A 243 -2.09 -13.98 -10.91
CA THR A 243 -3.09 -13.02 -11.36
C THR A 243 -2.83 -12.54 -12.80
N SER A 244 -3.77 -11.75 -13.36
CA SER A 244 -3.60 -11.16 -14.68
C SER A 244 -2.37 -10.24 -14.74
N GLY A 245 -1.58 -10.35 -15.79
CA GLY A 245 -0.44 -9.45 -16.04
C GLY A 245 -0.86 -8.03 -16.43
N LYS A 246 -2.11 -7.83 -16.86
CA LYS A 246 -2.69 -6.50 -17.09
C LYS A 246 -3.66 -6.16 -15.97
N ARG A 247 -3.16 -5.42 -14.98
CA ARG A 247 -3.96 -5.07 -13.80
C ARG A 247 -3.44 -3.84 -13.07
N ASN A 248 -4.32 -3.31 -12.22
CA ASN A 248 -3.98 -2.43 -11.12
C ASN A 248 -3.74 -3.29 -9.87
N PHE A 249 -2.60 -3.09 -9.19
CA PHE A 249 -2.32 -3.73 -7.90
C PHE A 249 -3.02 -2.98 -6.77
N PRO A 250 -3.14 -3.56 -5.56
CA PRO A 250 -3.74 -2.89 -4.43
C PRO A 250 -3.10 -1.53 -4.15
N TRP A 251 -3.92 -0.60 -3.66
CA TRP A 251 -3.42 0.66 -3.14
C TRP A 251 -2.75 0.45 -1.80
N ARG A 252 -1.59 1.06 -1.63
CA ARG A 252 -0.95 1.31 -0.35
C ARG A 252 -1.19 2.77 -0.04
N TYR A 253 -1.85 3.07 1.08
CA TYR A 253 -2.20 4.44 1.38
C TYR A 253 -2.02 4.77 2.85
N PHE A 254 -1.83 6.06 3.10
CA PHE A 254 -1.59 6.64 4.40
C PHE A 254 -2.64 7.71 4.63
N VAL A 255 -3.48 7.55 5.67
CA VAL A 255 -4.31 8.66 6.17
C VAL A 255 -3.44 9.50 7.08
N ILE A 256 -3.49 10.80 6.92
CA ILE A 256 -2.76 11.77 7.72
C ILE A 256 -3.78 12.65 8.43
N ALA A 257 -3.76 12.64 9.75
CA ALA A 257 -4.73 13.30 10.61
C ALA A 257 -4.02 14.14 11.67
N LYS A 258 -4.56 15.33 11.97
CA LYS A 258 -4.11 16.17 13.08
C LYS A 258 -4.83 15.81 14.36
N GLU A 259 -6.12 15.56 14.24
CA GLU A 259 -7.02 15.27 15.33
C GLU A 259 -7.57 13.86 15.23
N ASP A 260 -7.99 13.27 16.35
CA ASP A 260 -8.59 11.93 16.37
C ASP A 260 -9.88 11.86 15.54
N GLY A 261 -10.64 12.96 15.51
CA GLY A 261 -11.86 13.09 14.72
C GLY A 261 -11.62 12.89 13.22
N ASP A 262 -10.49 13.36 12.70
CA ASP A 262 -10.14 13.23 11.27
C ASP A 262 -10.03 11.76 10.85
N LEU A 263 -9.54 10.88 11.76
CA LEU A 263 -9.47 9.43 11.52
C LEU A 263 -10.85 8.79 11.42
N ILE A 264 -11.82 9.33 12.17
CA ILE A 264 -13.21 8.82 12.14
C ILE A 264 -13.91 9.32 10.87
N GLU A 265 -13.62 10.54 10.43
CA GLU A 265 -14.32 11.18 9.30
C GLU A 265 -13.71 10.86 7.94
N THR A 266 -12.47 10.33 7.88
CA THR A 266 -11.82 10.03 6.61
C THR A 266 -12.66 9.08 5.75
N THR A 267 -12.67 9.37 4.46
CA THR A 267 -13.35 8.57 3.43
C THR A 267 -12.36 7.98 2.41
N MET A 268 -11.07 7.98 2.72
CA MET A 268 -10.03 7.58 1.76
C MET A 268 -10.25 6.18 1.19
N SER A 269 -10.66 5.20 1.99
CA SER A 269 -10.94 3.83 1.54
C SER A 269 -11.97 3.78 0.40
N PHE A 270 -12.96 4.68 0.40
CA PHE A 270 -14.00 4.73 -0.65
C PHE A 270 -13.51 5.38 -1.95
N ARG A 271 -12.43 6.20 -1.89
CA ARG A 271 -11.89 6.91 -3.05
C ARG A 271 -11.04 6.03 -3.97
N PHE A 272 -10.75 4.80 -3.54
CA PHE A 272 -9.95 3.83 -4.30
C PHE A 272 -10.79 2.71 -4.93
N VAL A 273 -12.07 2.64 -4.61
CA VAL A 273 -12.96 1.59 -5.13
C VAL A 273 -13.23 1.85 -6.61
N GLU A 274 -12.93 0.89 -7.45
CA GLU A 274 -13.28 0.93 -8.86
C GLU A 274 -14.81 0.80 -9.01
N THR A 275 -15.39 1.55 -9.95
CA THR A 275 -16.83 1.48 -10.22
C THR A 275 -17.21 0.06 -10.61
N VAL A 276 -18.05 -0.59 -9.81
CA VAL A 276 -18.57 -1.92 -10.12
C VAL A 276 -19.43 -1.83 -11.38
N SER A 277 -19.11 -2.60 -12.41
CA SER A 277 -19.90 -2.64 -13.64
C SER A 277 -21.32 -3.17 -13.35
N PHE A 278 -22.31 -2.70 -14.11
CA PHE A 278 -23.73 -3.11 -13.98
C PHE A 278 -23.96 -4.64 -14.06
N ARG A 279 -23.05 -5.39 -14.69
CA ARG A 279 -23.09 -6.86 -14.75
C ARG A 279 -22.85 -7.52 -13.39
N SER A 280 -21.97 -6.97 -12.58
CA SER A 280 -21.69 -7.49 -11.24
C SER A 280 -22.86 -7.28 -10.27
N ARG A 281 -23.64 -6.19 -10.44
CA ARG A 281 -24.86 -5.94 -9.65
C ARG A 281 -25.93 -6.99 -9.83
N LYS A 282 -26.07 -7.53 -11.06
CA LYS A 282 -27.09 -8.54 -11.36
C LYS A 282 -26.79 -9.88 -10.69
N ILE A 283 -25.52 -10.25 -10.59
CA ILE A 283 -25.10 -11.49 -9.92
C ILE A 283 -25.36 -11.42 -8.42
N PHE A 284 -25.12 -10.26 -7.78
CA PHE A 284 -25.38 -10.09 -6.34
C PHE A 284 -26.88 -10.11 -5.99
N LEU A 285 -27.73 -9.52 -6.83
CA LEU A 285 -29.19 -9.53 -6.62
C LEU A 285 -29.78 -10.94 -6.86
N ASP A 286 -29.27 -11.68 -7.84
CA ASP A 286 -29.73 -13.05 -8.13
C ASP A 286 -29.28 -14.06 -7.02
N ALA A 287 -28.19 -13.82 -6.33
CA ALA A 287 -27.73 -14.65 -5.22
C ALA A 287 -28.55 -14.45 -3.93
N THR A 288 -29.04 -13.23 -3.67
CA THR A 288 -29.86 -12.89 -2.49
C THR A 288 -31.32 -13.31 -2.63
N VAL A 289 -31.80 -13.57 -3.85
CA VAL A 289 -33.21 -14.00 -4.10
C VAL A 289 -33.37 -15.53 -4.09
N ARG A 290 -32.27 -16.30 -4.01
CA ARG A 290 -32.28 -17.77 -4.00
C ARG A 290 -31.95 -18.43 -2.67
N SER A 291 -31.90 -17.65 -1.57
CA SER A 291 -31.71 -18.15 -0.20
C SER A 291 -33.02 -18.14 0.60
#